data_294affd0a2d57b6cded939e61b91dd9f
#
_entry.id   294affd0a2d57b6cded939e61b91dd9f
#
_cell.length_a   1.000
_cell.length_b   1.000
_cell.length_c   1.000
_cell.angle_alpha   90.00
_cell.angle_beta   90.00
_cell.angle_gamma   90.00
#
_symmetry.space_group_name_H-M   'P 1'
#
loop_
_entity.id
_entity.type
_entity.pdbx_description
1 polymer ?
#
loop_
_entity_poly.entity_id
_entity_poly.type
_entity_poly.pdbx_seq_one_letter_code
_entity_poly.pdbx_strand_id
1 'polypeptide(L)'
;MNDIDLPRPQPKIRRVNLDTGRENVVVISRRSRALRPEIFRGFSRVELRRNAKIMLATLIITDDDSLVGPDDLGLSEPAFRRFAESVGSAVTVAPATSPSSLDAVRAKIMGQTFSAVDISTIVDDLTHYRYSDMEIAAFLISSASFMTNGELIALVDSMARAGTQLKWSNPIVVDKHCIGGIPGNRTSMIVVPIVAAHGLTIPKTSSRAITSPAGTADTMETLARVDVGVEEMKDIVAACRGCLVWGGHVNLSPADDILISVERPLGLDTREQMVASIMSKKLAAGSTHLLIDLPVGPTAKLVNTMDAMRLRKLFEFVGDHFGICVEVVVTDGCQPIGNGIGPALEAQDVMAVLANDPGAPADLREKSLQLAASLLEYDPKLRGGSGYARARELLDSGAALKQMQEIIDAQGPSTCCTDLGKLTFDVTASRDGFVSSIDCLQLNRLARTAGAPIDKGAGIRLFKKLGDRVQQGEPLYRIYAFDQSEHDLAAAGTKINTAYKIGSEQASSLEAPS
;
A
#
# COMPACT_ATOMS: atom_id res chain seq x y z
N MET A 1 -42.90 -46.27 2.64
CA MET A 1 -41.61 -46.92 2.42
C MET A 1 -40.53 -45.90 2.79
N ASN A 2 -39.87 -46.14 3.92
CA ASN A 2 -38.85 -45.22 4.42
C ASN A 2 -37.66 -45.29 3.50
N ASP A 3 -37.27 -44.17 2.90
CA ASP A 3 -35.95 -44.00 2.30
C ASP A 3 -34.92 -44.16 3.41
N ILE A 4 -34.27 -45.34 3.43
CA ILE A 4 -33.14 -45.62 4.27
C ILE A 4 -32.08 -44.57 3.91
N ASP A 5 -31.68 -43.79 4.89
CA ASP A 5 -30.68 -42.73 4.78
C ASP A 5 -29.30 -43.38 4.46
N LEU A 6 -29.08 -43.72 3.19
CA LEU A 6 -27.76 -44.11 2.71
C LEU A 6 -26.81 -42.91 2.93
N PRO A 7 -25.63 -43.14 3.49
CA PRO A 7 -24.66 -42.08 3.68
C PRO A 7 -24.36 -41.42 2.31
N ARG A 8 -24.67 -40.12 2.20
CA ARG A 8 -24.46 -39.38 0.96
C ARG A 8 -22.98 -39.36 0.60
N PRO A 9 -22.66 -39.48 -0.70
CA PRO A 9 -21.30 -39.34 -1.14
C PRO A 9 -20.77 -37.94 -0.77
N GLN A 10 -19.54 -37.86 -0.29
CA GLN A 10 -18.90 -36.56 -0.09
C GLN A 10 -18.59 -35.94 -1.46
N PRO A 11 -18.83 -34.63 -1.64
CA PRO A 11 -18.50 -33.96 -2.91
C PRO A 11 -16.98 -33.96 -3.13
N LYS A 12 -16.59 -34.01 -4.40
CA LYS A 12 -15.18 -34.03 -4.81
C LYS A 12 -14.75 -32.62 -5.26
N ILE A 13 -13.57 -32.21 -4.81
CA ILE A 13 -13.01 -30.91 -5.17
C ILE A 13 -12.77 -30.82 -6.68
N ARG A 14 -13.28 -29.77 -7.30
CA ARG A 14 -13.02 -29.34 -8.67
C ARG A 14 -12.48 -27.91 -8.67
N ARG A 15 -11.42 -27.65 -9.42
CA ARG A 15 -10.92 -26.30 -9.64
C ARG A 15 -11.71 -25.67 -10.79
N VAL A 16 -12.35 -24.52 -10.53
CA VAL A 16 -13.22 -23.85 -11.55
C VAL A 16 -12.53 -22.71 -12.28
N ASN A 17 -11.26 -22.41 -11.98
CA ASN A 17 -10.44 -21.36 -12.62
C ASN A 17 -11.13 -19.97 -12.66
N LEU A 18 -11.95 -19.69 -11.66
CA LEU A 18 -12.55 -18.36 -11.46
C LEU A 18 -11.70 -17.59 -10.45
N ASP A 19 -11.14 -16.48 -10.88
CA ASP A 19 -10.48 -15.55 -9.98
C ASP A 19 -11.53 -14.65 -9.32
N THR A 20 -11.71 -14.83 -8.01
CA THR A 20 -12.62 -14.07 -7.16
C THR A 20 -11.88 -13.04 -6.30
N GLY A 21 -10.68 -12.65 -6.73
CA GLY A 21 -9.81 -11.74 -6.00
C GLY A 21 -9.32 -12.35 -4.69
N ARG A 22 -9.88 -11.96 -3.55
CA ARG A 22 -9.51 -12.50 -2.24
C ARG A 22 -10.53 -13.44 -1.64
N GLU A 23 -11.75 -13.43 -2.14
CA GLU A 23 -12.87 -14.14 -1.56
C GLU A 23 -12.76 -15.65 -1.84
N ASN A 24 -12.91 -16.45 -0.79
CA ASN A 24 -13.07 -17.88 -0.96
C ASN A 24 -14.48 -18.15 -1.47
N VAL A 25 -14.60 -18.63 -2.68
CA VAL A 25 -15.89 -18.97 -3.27
C VAL A 25 -15.96 -20.45 -3.56
N VAL A 26 -17.11 -21.04 -3.21
CA VAL A 26 -17.47 -22.42 -3.49
C VAL A 26 -18.69 -22.44 -4.39
N VAL A 27 -18.63 -23.25 -5.43
CA VAL A 27 -19.72 -23.43 -6.39
C VAL A 27 -20.26 -24.85 -6.28
N ILE A 28 -21.59 -24.99 -6.16
CA ILE A 28 -22.29 -26.28 -6.21
C ILE A 28 -23.34 -26.31 -7.32
N SER A 29 -23.55 -27.48 -7.92
CA SER A 29 -24.67 -27.66 -8.83
C SER A 29 -25.99 -27.64 -8.05
N ARG A 30 -27.05 -27.01 -8.59
CA ARG A 30 -28.42 -27.10 -8.05
C ARG A 30 -28.89 -28.55 -7.99
N ARG A 31 -28.37 -29.44 -8.82
CA ARG A 31 -28.63 -30.85 -8.90
C ARG A 31 -27.66 -31.71 -8.07
N SER A 32 -26.97 -31.09 -7.12
CA SER A 32 -25.97 -31.80 -6.31
C SER A 32 -26.61 -33.01 -5.60
N ARG A 33 -25.96 -34.18 -5.75
CA ARG A 33 -26.36 -35.41 -5.06
C ARG A 33 -25.69 -35.51 -3.69
N ALA A 34 -24.52 -34.89 -3.55
CA ALA A 34 -23.74 -34.89 -2.30
C ALA A 34 -24.30 -33.90 -1.28
N LEU A 35 -24.81 -32.76 -1.74
CA LEU A 35 -25.31 -31.67 -0.90
C LEU A 35 -26.78 -31.40 -1.26
N ARG A 36 -27.58 -30.96 -0.28
CA ARG A 36 -28.91 -30.42 -0.53
C ARG A 36 -28.81 -28.91 -0.64
N PRO A 37 -28.87 -28.31 -1.85
CA PRO A 37 -28.81 -26.85 -2.01
C PRO A 37 -29.85 -26.10 -1.19
N GLU A 38 -31.03 -26.77 -0.92
CA GLU A 38 -32.14 -26.21 -0.13
C GLU A 38 -31.73 -25.95 1.33
N ILE A 39 -30.84 -26.78 1.91
CA ILE A 39 -30.36 -26.58 3.30
C ILE A 39 -29.56 -25.31 3.42
N PHE A 40 -28.90 -24.88 2.33
CA PHE A 40 -28.10 -23.68 2.29
C PHE A 40 -28.86 -22.42 1.86
N ARG A 41 -30.18 -22.54 1.56
CA ARG A 41 -31.01 -21.36 1.33
C ARG A 41 -31.08 -20.53 2.60
N GLY A 42 -30.57 -19.32 2.53
CA GLY A 42 -30.44 -18.41 3.69
C GLY A 42 -29.06 -18.39 4.34
N PHE A 43 -28.15 -19.28 3.95
CA PHE A 43 -26.75 -19.22 4.34
C PHE A 43 -25.93 -18.73 3.15
N SER A 44 -25.27 -17.60 3.29
CA SER A 44 -24.37 -17.10 2.26
C SER A 44 -23.00 -17.77 2.31
N ARG A 45 -22.68 -18.47 3.40
CA ARG A 45 -21.36 -19.08 3.63
C ARG A 45 -21.45 -20.53 4.08
N VAL A 46 -20.42 -21.28 3.70
CA VAL A 46 -20.24 -22.67 4.06
C VAL A 46 -18.85 -22.88 4.68
N GLU A 47 -18.76 -23.89 5.52
CA GLU A 47 -17.51 -24.37 6.08
C GLU A 47 -17.10 -25.65 5.36
N LEU A 48 -15.89 -25.67 4.84
CA LEU A 48 -15.23 -26.83 4.24
C LEU A 48 -14.28 -27.45 5.26
N ARG A 49 -14.36 -28.76 5.43
CA ARG A 49 -13.47 -29.52 6.32
C ARG A 49 -12.85 -30.70 5.58
N ARG A 50 -11.53 -30.81 5.69
CA ARG A 50 -10.79 -31.98 5.28
C ARG A 50 -9.56 -32.14 6.17
N ASN A 51 -9.41 -33.32 6.82
CA ASN A 51 -8.36 -33.54 7.82
C ASN A 51 -8.41 -32.47 8.92
N ALA A 52 -7.29 -31.83 9.20
CA ALA A 52 -7.22 -30.71 10.15
C ALA A 52 -7.51 -29.34 9.52
N LYS A 53 -7.76 -29.28 8.20
CA LYS A 53 -8.01 -28.02 7.48
C LYS A 53 -9.48 -27.64 7.55
N ILE A 54 -9.73 -26.38 7.87
CA ILE A 54 -11.05 -25.74 7.88
C ILE A 54 -10.93 -24.47 7.05
N MET A 55 -11.91 -24.23 6.17
CA MET A 55 -12.01 -23.02 5.38
C MET A 55 -13.46 -22.55 5.30
N LEU A 56 -13.69 -21.27 5.52
CA LEU A 56 -14.97 -20.63 5.24
C LEU A 56 -14.98 -20.07 3.81
N ALA A 57 -16.10 -20.24 3.12
CA ALA A 57 -16.25 -19.78 1.76
C ALA A 57 -17.69 -19.29 1.49
N THR A 58 -17.82 -18.33 0.59
CA THR A 58 -19.11 -17.89 0.05
C THR A 58 -19.65 -18.95 -0.88
N LEU A 59 -20.93 -19.30 -0.73
CA LEU A 59 -21.59 -20.32 -1.51
C LEU A 59 -22.31 -19.71 -2.72
N ILE A 60 -22.00 -20.24 -3.90
CA ILE A 60 -22.73 -19.97 -5.15
C ILE A 60 -23.37 -21.26 -5.65
N ILE A 61 -24.62 -21.19 -6.10
CA ILE A 61 -25.34 -22.31 -6.68
C ILE A 61 -25.47 -22.06 -8.19
N THR A 62 -25.04 -23.03 -9.01
CA THR A 62 -25.11 -22.96 -10.46
C THR A 62 -26.12 -23.98 -11.02
N ASP A 63 -26.73 -23.66 -12.16
CA ASP A 63 -27.52 -24.58 -12.97
C ASP A 63 -26.72 -25.23 -14.10
N ASP A 64 -25.46 -24.76 -14.27
CA ASP A 64 -24.56 -25.27 -15.30
C ASP A 64 -23.69 -26.41 -14.76
N ASP A 65 -24.06 -27.65 -15.10
CA ASP A 65 -23.31 -28.84 -14.72
C ASP A 65 -21.98 -28.99 -15.48
N SER A 66 -21.75 -28.23 -16.55
CA SER A 66 -20.44 -28.20 -17.21
C SER A 66 -19.40 -27.49 -16.37
N LEU A 67 -19.82 -26.47 -15.60
CA LEU A 67 -18.97 -25.76 -14.66
C LEU A 67 -18.69 -26.62 -13.41
N VAL A 68 -19.74 -27.15 -12.78
CA VAL A 68 -19.64 -28.00 -11.59
C VAL A 68 -20.70 -29.10 -11.65
N GLY A 69 -20.25 -30.37 -11.71
CA GLY A 69 -21.12 -31.52 -11.78
C GLY A 69 -21.87 -31.81 -10.47
N PRO A 70 -22.91 -32.70 -10.53
CA PRO A 70 -23.72 -33.01 -9.34
C PRO A 70 -22.97 -33.63 -8.17
N ASP A 71 -21.80 -34.22 -8.40
CA ASP A 71 -20.99 -34.86 -7.36
C ASP A 71 -19.75 -34.01 -7.00
N ASP A 72 -19.62 -32.84 -7.62
CA ASP A 72 -18.47 -31.98 -7.46
C ASP A 72 -18.72 -30.81 -6.52
N LEU A 73 -17.63 -30.26 -5.97
CA LEU A 73 -17.56 -29.00 -5.27
C LEU A 73 -16.52 -28.13 -5.99
N GLY A 74 -16.99 -27.12 -6.68
CA GLY A 74 -16.13 -26.17 -7.37
C GLY A 74 -15.46 -25.21 -6.38
N LEU A 75 -14.14 -25.05 -6.47
CA LEU A 75 -13.39 -24.04 -5.72
C LEU A 75 -12.90 -22.97 -6.67
N SER A 76 -13.13 -21.69 -6.33
CA SER A 76 -12.49 -20.54 -6.99
C SER A 76 -10.97 -20.61 -6.85
N GLU A 77 -10.24 -19.87 -7.65
CA GLU A 77 -8.78 -19.89 -7.63
C GLU A 77 -8.19 -19.55 -6.24
N PRO A 78 -8.64 -18.48 -5.54
CA PRO A 78 -8.20 -18.21 -4.18
C PRO A 78 -8.54 -19.32 -3.19
N ALA A 79 -9.77 -19.85 -3.26
CA ALA A 79 -10.20 -20.94 -2.39
C ALA A 79 -9.38 -22.21 -2.62
N PHE A 80 -9.10 -22.55 -3.88
CA PHE A 80 -8.32 -23.72 -4.23
C PHE A 80 -6.87 -23.64 -3.71
N ARG A 81 -6.21 -22.47 -3.89
CA ARG A 81 -4.85 -22.25 -3.38
C ARG A 81 -4.78 -22.31 -1.86
N ARG A 82 -5.72 -21.67 -1.16
CA ARG A 82 -5.74 -21.63 0.32
C ARG A 82 -6.09 -22.98 0.96
N PHE A 83 -7.07 -23.68 0.40
CA PHE A 83 -7.44 -25.00 0.90
C PHE A 83 -6.34 -26.04 0.64
N ALA A 84 -5.54 -25.82 -0.44
CA ALA A 84 -4.34 -26.59 -0.77
C ALA A 84 -4.57 -28.11 -0.75
N GLU A 85 -5.68 -28.56 -1.35
CA GLU A 85 -6.03 -29.97 -1.51
C GLU A 85 -6.10 -30.33 -3.00
N SER A 86 -5.91 -31.61 -3.32
CA SER A 86 -5.89 -32.07 -4.70
C SER A 86 -7.29 -32.13 -5.31
N VAL A 87 -7.39 -31.87 -6.63
CA VAL A 87 -8.60 -32.13 -7.41
C VAL A 87 -9.03 -33.59 -7.25
N GLY A 88 -10.34 -33.85 -7.11
CA GLY A 88 -10.92 -35.16 -6.88
C GLY A 88 -10.95 -35.60 -5.42
N SER A 89 -10.33 -34.85 -4.52
CA SER A 89 -10.37 -35.12 -3.07
C SER A 89 -11.80 -34.94 -2.52
N ALA A 90 -12.25 -35.88 -1.68
CA ALA A 90 -13.52 -35.75 -0.97
C ALA A 90 -13.40 -34.71 0.15
N VAL A 91 -14.46 -33.92 0.36
CA VAL A 91 -14.51 -32.84 1.36
C VAL A 91 -15.86 -32.83 2.06
N THR A 92 -15.87 -32.49 3.35
CA THR A 92 -17.11 -32.24 4.10
C THR A 92 -17.50 -30.78 3.98
N VAL A 93 -18.79 -30.52 3.74
CA VAL A 93 -19.36 -29.17 3.64
C VAL A 93 -20.50 -29.05 4.65
N ALA A 94 -20.46 -28.00 5.45
CA ALA A 94 -21.50 -27.67 6.42
C ALA A 94 -21.89 -26.18 6.32
N PRO A 95 -23.08 -25.77 6.78
CA PRO A 95 -23.36 -24.36 6.98
C PRO A 95 -22.31 -23.72 7.88
N ALA A 96 -21.79 -22.56 7.48
CA ALA A 96 -20.81 -21.85 8.28
C ALA A 96 -21.46 -21.26 9.54
N THR A 97 -20.81 -21.40 10.68
CA THR A 97 -21.13 -20.61 11.87
C THR A 97 -20.32 -19.32 11.84
N SER A 98 -20.99 -18.19 12.12
CA SER A 98 -20.29 -16.91 12.24
C SER A 98 -19.23 -16.98 13.36
N PRO A 99 -18.05 -16.40 13.15
CA PRO A 99 -17.03 -16.29 14.22
C PRO A 99 -17.63 -15.61 15.47
N SER A 100 -17.30 -16.12 16.66
CA SER A 100 -17.78 -15.53 17.92
C SER A 100 -17.26 -14.10 18.14
N SER A 101 -16.13 -13.74 17.55
CA SER A 101 -15.58 -12.37 17.57
C SER A 101 -16.51 -11.32 16.95
N LEU A 102 -17.47 -11.71 16.09
CA LEU A 102 -18.50 -10.81 15.57
C LEU A 102 -19.46 -10.28 16.64
N ASP A 103 -19.60 -10.96 17.78
CA ASP A 103 -20.39 -10.44 18.90
C ASP A 103 -19.75 -9.18 19.49
N ALA A 104 -18.41 -9.11 19.53
CA ALA A 104 -17.69 -7.91 19.90
C ALA A 104 -17.89 -6.76 18.88
N VAL A 105 -17.90 -7.07 17.58
CA VAL A 105 -18.21 -6.07 16.53
C VAL A 105 -19.62 -5.53 16.69
N ARG A 106 -20.62 -6.40 16.95
CA ARG A 106 -22.00 -5.99 17.24
C ARG A 106 -22.09 -5.10 18.49
N ALA A 107 -21.36 -5.46 19.56
CA ALA A 107 -21.27 -4.67 20.78
C ALA A 107 -20.66 -3.28 20.52
N LYS A 108 -19.61 -3.21 19.66
CA LYS A 108 -19.01 -1.95 19.23
C LYS A 108 -19.98 -1.06 18.47
N ILE A 109 -20.76 -1.63 17.55
CA ILE A 109 -21.83 -0.90 16.83
C ILE A 109 -22.86 -0.32 17.82
N MET A 110 -23.12 -1.01 18.93
CA MET A 110 -24.00 -0.55 20.00
C MET A 110 -23.34 0.42 20.99
N GLY A 111 -22.11 0.89 20.72
CA GLY A 111 -21.40 1.90 21.51
C GLY A 111 -20.48 1.37 22.60
N GLN A 112 -20.23 0.05 22.66
CA GLN A 112 -19.25 -0.51 23.60
C GLN A 112 -17.82 -0.41 23.03
N THR A 113 -16.82 -0.53 23.90
CA THR A 113 -15.41 -0.59 23.51
C THR A 113 -14.96 -2.05 23.36
N PHE A 114 -14.02 -2.29 22.45
CA PHE A 114 -13.33 -3.58 22.38
C PHE A 114 -12.38 -3.77 23.56
N SER A 115 -12.32 -4.97 24.09
CA SER A 115 -11.18 -5.39 24.90
C SER A 115 -9.98 -5.78 24.01
N ALA A 116 -8.78 -5.87 24.59
CA ALA A 116 -7.61 -6.35 23.85
C ALA A 116 -7.78 -7.80 23.33
N VAL A 117 -8.55 -8.63 24.05
CA VAL A 117 -8.86 -10.00 23.64
C VAL A 117 -9.80 -10.00 22.44
N ASP A 118 -10.81 -9.13 22.43
CA ASP A 118 -11.73 -9.01 21.30
C ASP A 118 -10.96 -8.65 20.02
N ILE A 119 -10.10 -7.62 20.08
CA ILE A 119 -9.29 -7.18 18.94
C ILE A 119 -8.36 -8.29 18.47
N SER A 120 -7.68 -8.97 19.39
CA SER A 120 -6.79 -10.08 19.04
C SER A 120 -7.55 -11.20 18.33
N THR A 121 -8.75 -11.55 18.81
CA THR A 121 -9.58 -12.59 18.19
C THR A 121 -10.12 -12.15 16.82
N ILE A 122 -10.52 -10.87 16.69
CA ILE A 122 -10.95 -10.30 15.40
C ILE A 122 -9.81 -10.35 14.38
N VAL A 123 -8.59 -9.93 14.76
CA VAL A 123 -7.42 -9.95 13.87
C VAL A 123 -7.06 -11.39 13.48
N ASP A 124 -7.15 -12.36 14.41
CA ASP A 124 -6.96 -13.77 14.09
C ASP A 124 -8.00 -14.26 13.07
N ASP A 125 -9.27 -13.98 13.29
CA ASP A 125 -10.35 -14.36 12.37
C ASP A 125 -10.20 -13.70 10.98
N LEU A 126 -9.74 -12.45 10.92
CA LEU A 126 -9.42 -11.76 9.67
C LEU A 126 -8.31 -12.47 8.90
N THR A 127 -7.20 -12.77 9.56
CA THR A 127 -6.02 -13.40 8.92
C THR A 127 -6.27 -14.82 8.47
N HIS A 128 -7.23 -15.51 9.10
CA HIS A 128 -7.71 -16.82 8.70
C HIS A 128 -8.89 -16.78 7.72
N TYR A 129 -9.25 -15.60 7.19
CA TYR A 129 -10.35 -15.40 6.21
C TYR A 129 -11.71 -15.90 6.72
N ARG A 130 -11.94 -15.78 8.03
CA ARG A 130 -13.23 -16.16 8.65
C ARG A 130 -14.29 -15.07 8.52
N TYR A 131 -13.90 -13.83 8.20
CA TYR A 131 -14.80 -12.71 7.93
C TYR A 131 -15.10 -12.58 6.44
N SER A 132 -16.34 -12.25 6.09
CA SER A 132 -16.71 -11.75 4.78
C SER A 132 -16.38 -10.26 4.66
N ASP A 133 -16.35 -9.72 3.44
CA ASP A 133 -16.14 -8.28 3.22
C ASP A 133 -17.18 -7.42 3.94
N MET A 134 -18.44 -7.91 4.07
CA MET A 134 -19.49 -7.22 4.83
C MET A 134 -19.16 -7.15 6.33
N GLU A 135 -18.65 -8.23 6.91
CA GLU A 135 -18.24 -8.29 8.32
C GLU A 135 -16.99 -7.47 8.58
N ILE A 136 -16.05 -7.44 7.62
CA ILE A 136 -14.88 -6.54 7.66
C ILE A 136 -15.34 -5.09 7.59
N ALA A 137 -16.26 -4.75 6.69
CA ALA A 137 -16.84 -3.41 6.61
C ALA A 137 -17.51 -2.99 7.92
N ALA A 138 -18.25 -3.90 8.57
CA ALA A 138 -18.89 -3.62 9.87
C ALA A 138 -17.84 -3.30 10.95
N PHE A 139 -16.74 -4.08 11.01
CA PHE A 139 -15.60 -3.80 11.91
C PHE A 139 -14.97 -2.43 11.62
N LEU A 140 -14.66 -2.14 10.34
CA LEU A 140 -14.04 -0.89 9.93
C LEU A 140 -14.92 0.33 10.25
N ILE A 141 -16.21 0.28 9.91
CA ILE A 141 -17.17 1.38 10.13
C ILE A 141 -17.39 1.61 11.62
N SER A 142 -17.55 0.54 12.41
CA SER A 142 -17.74 0.67 13.86
C SER A 142 -16.49 1.23 14.55
N SER A 143 -15.30 0.84 14.10
CA SER A 143 -14.01 1.38 14.56
C SER A 143 -13.80 2.83 14.13
N ALA A 144 -14.24 3.20 12.93
CA ALA A 144 -14.14 4.56 12.41
C ALA A 144 -15.01 5.56 13.20
N SER A 145 -16.13 5.12 13.77
CA SER A 145 -17.03 5.97 14.56
C SER A 145 -16.37 6.47 15.85
N PHE A 146 -15.67 5.63 16.55
CA PHE A 146 -14.77 5.98 17.65
C PHE A 146 -13.80 4.83 17.94
N MET A 147 -12.56 5.14 18.27
CA MET A 147 -11.53 4.21 18.73
C MET A 147 -10.79 4.85 19.92
N THR A 148 -10.72 4.13 21.02
CA THR A 148 -9.94 4.57 22.17
C THR A 148 -8.45 4.30 21.97
N ASN A 149 -7.60 5.00 22.71
CA ASN A 149 -6.15 4.75 22.68
C ASN A 149 -5.80 3.29 23.03
N GLY A 150 -6.54 2.67 23.97
CA GLY A 150 -6.36 1.26 24.33
C GLY A 150 -6.69 0.31 23.17
N GLU A 151 -7.77 0.57 22.44
CA GLU A 151 -8.14 -0.19 21.26
C GLU A 151 -7.09 -0.03 20.14
N LEU A 152 -6.59 1.20 19.92
CA LEU A 152 -5.54 1.45 18.94
C LEU A 152 -4.27 0.65 19.25
N ILE A 153 -3.80 0.66 20.50
CA ILE A 153 -2.63 -0.12 20.93
C ILE A 153 -2.86 -1.62 20.71
N ALA A 154 -4.03 -2.14 21.12
CA ALA A 154 -4.37 -3.55 20.95
C ALA A 154 -4.42 -3.95 19.47
N LEU A 155 -4.93 -3.05 18.60
CA LEU A 155 -4.98 -3.29 17.15
C LEU A 155 -3.58 -3.34 16.54
N VAL A 156 -2.71 -2.37 16.86
CA VAL A 156 -1.32 -2.34 16.40
C VAL A 156 -0.58 -3.62 16.82
N ASP A 157 -0.67 -4.01 18.09
CA ASP A 157 -0.03 -5.21 18.62
C ASP A 157 -0.51 -6.48 17.93
N SER A 158 -1.84 -6.64 17.83
CA SER A 158 -2.45 -7.83 17.21
C SER A 158 -2.10 -7.93 15.72
N MET A 159 -2.16 -6.83 14.98
CA MET A 159 -1.80 -6.79 13.56
C MET A 159 -0.31 -7.08 13.33
N ALA A 160 0.57 -6.55 14.19
CA ALA A 160 2.00 -6.83 14.12
C ALA A 160 2.30 -8.29 14.40
N ARG A 161 1.72 -8.87 15.47
CA ARG A 161 1.94 -10.27 15.86
C ARG A 161 1.41 -11.28 14.85
N ALA A 162 0.35 -10.93 14.13
CA ALA A 162 -0.20 -11.78 13.08
C ALA A 162 0.71 -11.92 11.85
N GLY A 163 1.69 -11.03 11.70
CA GLY A 163 2.65 -11.02 10.60
C GLY A 163 4.02 -11.58 10.94
N THR A 164 4.87 -11.62 9.94
CA THR A 164 6.28 -12.01 10.08
C THR A 164 7.04 -10.99 10.91
N GLN A 165 7.72 -11.44 11.97
CA GLN A 165 8.54 -10.60 12.84
C GLN A 165 9.99 -10.62 12.38
N LEU A 166 10.54 -9.47 11.98
CA LEU A 166 11.94 -9.32 11.62
C LEU A 166 12.76 -8.90 12.83
N LYS A 167 13.97 -9.43 12.93
CA LYS A 167 14.95 -9.06 13.97
C LYS A 167 16.28 -8.79 13.30
N TRP A 168 16.95 -7.73 13.74
CA TRP A 168 18.22 -7.26 13.20
C TRP A 168 19.29 -7.31 14.30
N SER A 169 20.54 -7.51 13.90
CA SER A 169 21.66 -7.52 14.83
C SER A 169 22.08 -6.11 15.30
N ASN A 170 21.74 -5.10 14.52
CA ASN A 170 22.09 -3.71 14.82
C ASN A 170 21.12 -3.09 15.83
N PRO A 171 21.62 -2.32 16.83
CA PRO A 171 20.76 -1.69 17.83
C PRO A 171 19.96 -0.51 17.29
N ILE A 172 20.45 0.15 16.23
CA ILE A 172 19.76 1.26 15.55
C ILE A 172 19.32 0.75 14.18
N VAL A 173 18.03 0.58 14.03
CA VAL A 173 17.35 0.21 12.78
C VAL A 173 16.39 1.32 12.45
N VAL A 174 16.70 2.09 11.42
CA VAL A 174 15.90 3.24 11.03
C VAL A 174 14.93 2.89 9.92
N ASP A 175 13.81 3.56 9.88
CA ASP A 175 12.84 3.45 8.79
C ASP A 175 12.21 4.83 8.51
N LYS A 176 11.70 5.00 7.31
CA LYS A 176 10.99 6.20 6.88
C LYS A 176 9.64 5.82 6.27
N HIS A 177 8.60 6.53 6.68
CA HIS A 177 7.28 6.37 6.07
C HIS A 177 6.70 7.70 5.65
N CYS A 178 6.00 7.74 4.52
CA CYS A 178 5.16 8.86 4.12
C CYS A 178 3.72 8.36 4.04
N ILE A 179 2.77 9.12 4.59
CA ILE A 179 1.34 8.76 4.55
C ILE A 179 0.76 8.73 3.13
N GLY A 180 1.49 9.24 2.13
CA GLY A 180 1.09 9.24 0.72
C GLY A 180 0.23 10.45 0.32
N GLY A 181 -0.45 10.31 -0.82
CA GLY A 181 -1.34 11.33 -1.36
C GLY A 181 -0.67 12.29 -2.36
N ILE A 182 0.63 12.52 -2.27
CA ILE A 182 1.37 13.39 -3.18
C ILE A 182 2.04 12.54 -4.27
N PRO A 183 1.74 12.80 -5.56
CA PRO A 183 2.38 12.08 -6.66
C PRO A 183 3.88 12.39 -6.76
N GLY A 184 4.65 11.46 -7.31
CA GLY A 184 6.09 11.62 -7.52
C GLY A 184 6.96 11.56 -6.26
N ASN A 185 6.39 11.50 -5.05
CA ASN A 185 7.11 11.54 -3.77
C ASN A 185 7.90 10.24 -3.53
N ARG A 186 8.99 10.03 -4.28
CA ARG A 186 9.89 8.86 -4.19
C ARG A 186 11.12 9.10 -3.30
N THR A 187 11.01 9.99 -2.34
CA THR A 187 12.09 10.31 -1.40
C THR A 187 12.69 9.08 -0.73
N SER A 188 11.93 8.03 -0.45
CA SER A 188 12.47 6.80 0.16
C SER A 188 13.56 6.14 -0.69
N MET A 189 13.48 6.22 -2.02
CA MET A 189 14.50 5.64 -2.91
C MET A 189 15.82 6.42 -2.95
N ILE A 190 15.81 7.65 -2.43
CA ILE A 190 17.02 8.48 -2.28
C ILE A 190 17.52 8.42 -0.83
N VAL A 191 16.61 8.45 0.14
CA VAL A 191 16.92 8.39 1.57
C VAL A 191 17.60 7.07 1.94
N VAL A 192 17.07 5.93 1.45
CA VAL A 192 17.61 4.61 1.78
C VAL A 192 19.09 4.48 1.42
N PRO A 193 19.53 4.75 0.18
CA PRO A 193 20.96 4.64 -0.14
C PRO A 193 21.82 5.68 0.57
N ILE A 194 21.35 6.89 0.88
CA ILE A 194 22.10 7.87 1.69
C ILE A 194 22.35 7.32 3.10
N VAL A 195 21.29 6.81 3.74
CA VAL A 195 21.35 6.30 5.12
C VAL A 195 22.18 5.03 5.21
N ALA A 196 22.04 4.13 4.23
CA ALA A 196 22.83 2.90 4.14
C ALA A 196 24.32 3.20 3.86
N ALA A 197 24.64 4.15 2.97
CA ALA A 197 26.00 4.59 2.69
C ALA A 197 26.70 5.24 3.92
N HIS A 198 25.92 5.85 4.83
CA HIS A 198 26.45 6.31 6.11
C HIS A 198 26.82 5.14 7.05
N GLY A 199 26.13 4.00 6.91
CA GLY A 199 26.36 2.81 7.73
C GLY A 199 25.25 2.47 8.70
N LEU A 200 24.12 3.21 8.73
CA LEU A 200 22.92 2.84 9.46
C LEU A 200 22.13 1.76 8.72
N THR A 201 21.42 0.94 9.48
CA THR A 201 20.57 -0.13 8.92
C THR A 201 19.18 0.40 8.61
N ILE A 202 18.77 0.28 7.34
CA ILE A 202 17.48 0.75 6.85
C ILE A 202 16.76 -0.30 5.96
N PRO A 203 16.08 -1.31 6.55
CA PRO A 203 15.40 -2.37 5.83
C PRO A 203 14.03 -1.87 5.32
N LYS A 204 14.03 -1.14 4.22
CA LYS A 204 12.81 -0.47 3.74
C LYS A 204 11.87 -1.43 3.05
N THR A 205 10.75 -1.70 3.70
CA THR A 205 9.59 -2.33 3.07
C THR A 205 8.60 -1.27 2.59
N SER A 206 8.00 -1.48 1.43
CA SER A 206 7.09 -0.52 0.80
C SER A 206 5.87 -1.21 0.23
N SER A 207 4.75 -0.50 0.13
CA SER A 207 3.56 -0.98 -0.56
C SER A 207 3.65 -0.72 -2.08
N ARG A 208 2.88 -1.48 -2.83
CA ARG A 208 2.47 -1.10 -4.19
C ARG A 208 1.47 0.05 -4.14
N ALA A 209 1.16 0.63 -5.27
CA ALA A 209 0.23 1.75 -5.37
C ALA A 209 -1.13 1.46 -4.71
N ILE A 210 -1.53 2.35 -3.82
CA ILE A 210 -2.86 2.33 -3.18
C ILE A 210 -3.74 3.40 -3.82
N THR A 211 -3.43 4.65 -3.65
CA THR A 211 -4.16 5.80 -4.18
C THR A 211 -3.37 6.59 -5.21
N SER A 212 -2.02 6.53 -5.15
CA SER A 212 -1.11 7.13 -6.12
C SER A 212 -0.96 6.27 -7.38
N PRO A 213 -0.49 6.82 -8.51
CA PRO A 213 -0.20 6.07 -9.74
C PRO A 213 1.04 5.17 -9.63
N ALA A 214 1.87 5.33 -8.59
CA ALA A 214 2.95 4.43 -8.26
C ALA A 214 3.15 4.35 -6.74
N GLY A 215 3.46 3.16 -6.22
CA GLY A 215 4.05 2.96 -4.90
C GLY A 215 5.58 2.89 -5.00
N THR A 216 6.28 3.00 -3.88
CA THR A 216 7.75 2.85 -3.90
C THR A 216 8.18 1.47 -4.42
N ALA A 217 7.41 0.42 -4.13
CA ALA A 217 7.68 -0.91 -4.67
C ALA A 217 7.49 -0.95 -6.21
N ASP A 218 6.44 -0.30 -6.74
CA ASP A 218 6.20 -0.25 -8.20
C ASP A 218 7.32 0.50 -8.93
N THR A 219 7.81 1.59 -8.34
CA THR A 219 8.91 2.37 -8.89
C THR A 219 10.23 1.61 -8.79
N MET A 220 10.54 1.01 -7.63
CA MET A 220 11.76 0.21 -7.47
C MET A 220 11.79 -1.02 -8.38
N GLU A 221 10.63 -1.62 -8.66
CA GLU A 221 10.50 -2.76 -9.57
C GLU A 221 10.96 -2.45 -11.00
N THR A 222 10.99 -1.17 -11.40
CA THR A 222 11.58 -0.77 -12.70
C THR A 222 13.11 -0.84 -12.70
N LEU A 223 13.75 -0.85 -11.54
CA LEU A 223 15.20 -0.89 -11.38
C LEU A 223 15.71 -2.25 -10.92
N ALA A 224 14.98 -2.92 -10.02
CA ALA A 224 15.39 -4.17 -9.41
C ALA A 224 14.18 -5.03 -9.03
N ARG A 225 14.42 -6.30 -8.74
CA ARG A 225 13.40 -7.20 -8.18
C ARG A 225 12.99 -6.72 -6.77
N VAL A 226 11.69 -6.72 -6.49
CA VAL A 226 11.12 -6.28 -5.20
C VAL A 226 10.44 -7.42 -4.43
N ASP A 227 10.13 -8.54 -5.12
CA ASP A 227 9.53 -9.75 -4.54
C ASP A 227 10.63 -10.61 -3.91
N VAL A 228 11.08 -10.19 -2.72
CA VAL A 228 12.21 -10.77 -1.99
C VAL A 228 11.69 -11.46 -0.74
N GLY A 229 12.09 -12.71 -0.52
CA GLY A 229 11.72 -13.48 0.69
C GLY A 229 12.46 -12.97 1.94
N VAL A 230 11.97 -13.38 3.12
CA VAL A 230 12.48 -12.90 4.42
C VAL A 230 13.98 -13.16 4.60
N GLU A 231 14.44 -14.40 4.33
CA GLU A 231 15.85 -14.75 4.52
C GLU A 231 16.75 -14.00 3.53
N GLU A 232 16.34 -13.96 2.27
CA GLU A 232 17.04 -13.19 1.24
C GLU A 232 17.11 -11.69 1.59
N MET A 233 16.02 -11.11 2.13
CA MET A 233 16.00 -9.72 2.62
C MET A 233 17.03 -9.51 3.73
N LYS A 234 17.17 -10.47 4.65
CA LYS A 234 18.19 -10.39 5.71
C LYS A 234 19.60 -10.40 5.14
N ASP A 235 19.87 -11.25 4.15
CA ASP A 235 21.18 -11.34 3.50
C ASP A 235 21.50 -10.02 2.76
N ILE A 236 20.53 -9.46 2.02
CA ILE A 236 20.69 -8.16 1.35
C ILE A 236 20.99 -7.05 2.36
N VAL A 237 20.25 -6.97 3.45
CA VAL A 237 20.46 -5.94 4.49
C VAL A 237 21.80 -6.15 5.21
N ALA A 238 22.22 -7.38 5.43
CA ALA A 238 23.53 -7.67 6.00
C ALA A 238 24.69 -7.18 5.10
N ALA A 239 24.54 -7.35 3.77
CA ALA A 239 25.53 -6.92 2.78
C ALA A 239 25.48 -5.41 2.52
N CYS A 240 24.28 -4.86 2.28
CA CYS A 240 24.08 -3.49 1.80
C CYS A 240 23.58 -2.51 2.86
N ARG A 241 23.33 -2.94 4.11
CA ARG A 241 22.71 -2.17 5.21
C ARG A 241 21.31 -1.62 4.90
N GLY A 242 20.82 -1.78 3.70
CA GLY A 242 19.52 -1.33 3.25
C GLY A 242 18.94 -2.21 2.17
N CYS A 243 17.64 -2.12 1.96
CA CYS A 243 16.91 -2.74 0.85
C CYS A 243 15.67 -1.90 0.51
N LEU A 244 15.08 -2.16 -0.66
CA LEU A 244 13.83 -1.52 -1.12
C LEU A 244 12.90 -2.62 -1.67
N VAL A 245 12.14 -3.29 -0.79
CA VAL A 245 11.37 -4.49 -1.14
C VAL A 245 9.87 -4.29 -0.96
N TRP A 246 9.07 -5.13 -1.59
CA TRP A 246 7.62 -5.12 -1.42
C TRP A 246 7.21 -5.81 -0.11
N GLY A 247 6.59 -5.02 0.79
CA GLY A 247 6.20 -5.50 2.11
C GLY A 247 5.11 -6.58 2.11
N GLY A 248 4.26 -6.64 1.07
CA GLY A 248 3.25 -7.68 0.93
C GLY A 248 3.84 -9.07 0.73
N HIS A 249 5.01 -9.18 0.07
CA HIS A 249 5.70 -10.46 -0.08
C HIS A 249 6.34 -10.92 1.23
N VAL A 250 6.84 -9.99 2.04
CA VAL A 250 7.41 -10.27 3.38
C VAL A 250 6.35 -10.64 4.41
N ASN A 251 5.07 -10.32 4.13
CA ASN A 251 3.92 -10.63 4.98
C ASN A 251 4.02 -10.05 6.41
N LEU A 252 4.42 -8.79 6.51
CA LEU A 252 4.62 -8.12 7.81
C LEU A 252 3.32 -7.85 8.57
N SER A 253 2.21 -7.62 7.87
CA SER A 253 0.91 -7.37 8.49
C SER A 253 -0.22 -7.85 7.57
N PRO A 254 -0.50 -9.17 7.54
CA PRO A 254 -1.52 -9.74 6.65
C PRO A 254 -2.93 -9.20 6.93
N ALA A 255 -3.23 -8.88 8.18
CA ALA A 255 -4.50 -8.25 8.55
C ALA A 255 -4.68 -6.90 7.86
N ASP A 256 -3.63 -6.10 7.76
CA ASP A 256 -3.67 -4.78 7.11
C ASP A 256 -4.01 -4.89 5.61
N ASP A 257 -3.40 -5.83 4.92
CA ASP A 257 -3.69 -6.06 3.49
C ASP A 257 -5.15 -6.46 3.25
N ILE A 258 -5.75 -7.20 4.19
CA ILE A 258 -7.16 -7.58 4.16
C ILE A 258 -8.03 -6.35 4.42
N LEU A 259 -7.75 -5.59 5.48
CA LEU A 259 -8.50 -4.38 5.85
C LEU A 259 -8.48 -3.34 4.73
N ILE A 260 -7.31 -3.02 4.17
CA ILE A 260 -7.15 -2.06 3.06
C ILE A 260 -8.01 -2.45 1.85
N SER A 261 -8.18 -3.76 1.57
CA SER A 261 -9.00 -4.20 0.42
C SER A 261 -10.48 -3.81 0.53
N VAL A 262 -10.98 -3.66 1.76
CA VAL A 262 -12.36 -3.24 2.05
C VAL A 262 -12.44 -1.73 2.33
N GLU A 263 -11.43 -1.14 2.98
CA GLU A 263 -11.34 0.31 3.21
C GLU A 263 -11.39 1.12 1.91
N ARG A 264 -10.67 0.63 0.87
CA ARG A 264 -10.59 1.32 -0.42
C ARG A 264 -11.95 1.54 -1.11
N PRO A 265 -12.77 0.52 -1.34
CA PRO A 265 -14.11 0.70 -1.91
C PRO A 265 -15.02 1.57 -1.05
N LEU A 266 -14.86 1.53 0.29
CA LEU A 266 -15.64 2.33 1.22
C LEU A 266 -15.18 3.79 1.29
N GLY A 267 -13.95 4.11 0.80
CA GLY A 267 -13.37 5.44 0.94
C GLY A 267 -13.08 5.83 2.39
N LEU A 268 -12.89 4.85 3.27
CA LEU A 268 -12.52 5.06 4.67
C LEU A 268 -11.00 5.28 4.80
N ASP A 269 -10.60 6.29 5.54
CA ASP A 269 -9.18 6.58 5.85
C ASP A 269 -9.14 7.33 7.18
N THR A 270 -9.38 6.62 8.29
CA THR A 270 -9.36 7.22 9.62
C THR A 270 -7.93 7.35 10.16
N ARG A 271 -7.72 8.30 11.07
CA ARG A 271 -6.40 8.53 11.68
C ARG A 271 -5.91 7.30 12.43
N GLU A 272 -6.78 6.69 13.20
CA GLU A 272 -6.48 5.54 14.04
C GLU A 272 -6.12 4.31 13.18
N GLN A 273 -6.87 4.05 12.11
CA GLN A 273 -6.59 2.96 11.15
C GLN A 273 -5.29 3.21 10.39
N MET A 274 -5.03 4.46 9.97
CA MET A 274 -3.77 4.84 9.33
C MET A 274 -2.57 4.59 10.26
N VAL A 275 -2.67 4.98 11.54
CA VAL A 275 -1.62 4.72 12.53
C VAL A 275 -1.44 3.23 12.76
N ALA A 276 -2.54 2.46 12.91
CA ALA A 276 -2.48 1.01 13.09
C ALA A 276 -1.81 0.32 11.90
N SER A 277 -2.20 0.66 10.68
CA SER A 277 -1.61 0.14 9.44
C SER A 277 -0.10 0.40 9.35
N ILE A 278 0.34 1.62 9.65
CA ILE A 278 1.75 2.01 9.55
C ILE A 278 2.54 1.37 10.68
N MET A 279 2.13 1.57 11.93
CA MET A 279 2.90 1.17 13.11
C MET A 279 3.01 -0.35 13.24
N SER A 280 1.96 -1.12 12.92
CA SER A 280 2.03 -2.58 12.92
C SER A 280 3.12 -3.12 11.99
N LYS A 281 3.24 -2.57 10.78
CA LYS A 281 4.30 -2.96 9.83
C LYS A 281 5.69 -2.58 10.32
N LYS A 282 5.84 -1.40 10.96
CA LYS A 282 7.13 -0.94 11.48
C LYS A 282 7.58 -1.74 12.69
N LEU A 283 6.63 -2.10 13.56
CA LEU A 283 6.87 -3.00 14.68
C LEU A 283 7.28 -4.40 14.18
N ALA A 284 6.54 -4.97 13.25
CA ALA A 284 6.87 -6.27 12.64
C ALA A 284 8.20 -6.25 11.86
N ALA A 285 8.54 -5.14 11.21
CA ALA A 285 9.82 -4.94 10.52
C ALA A 285 11.02 -4.78 11.48
N GLY A 286 10.81 -4.69 12.79
CA GLY A 286 11.87 -4.54 13.79
C GLY A 286 12.53 -3.17 13.77
N SER A 287 11.83 -2.12 13.34
CA SER A 287 12.30 -0.75 13.36
C SER A 287 12.42 -0.24 14.79
N THR A 288 13.56 0.41 15.13
CA THR A 288 13.78 1.05 16.44
C THR A 288 13.59 2.56 16.37
N HIS A 289 13.78 3.15 15.21
CA HIS A 289 13.65 4.59 14.95
C HIS A 289 12.86 4.80 13.66
N LEU A 290 11.87 5.65 13.69
CA LEU A 290 10.93 5.86 12.60
C LEU A 290 10.71 7.35 12.33
N LEU A 291 10.95 7.75 11.09
CA LEU A 291 10.61 9.08 10.58
C LEU A 291 9.31 9.00 9.78
N ILE A 292 8.31 9.78 10.18
CA ILE A 292 7.01 9.91 9.49
C ILE A 292 6.96 11.26 8.76
N ASP A 293 6.78 11.21 7.45
CA ASP A 293 6.55 12.39 6.59
C ASP A 293 5.06 12.62 6.39
N LEU A 294 4.54 13.75 6.84
CA LEU A 294 3.15 14.18 6.74
C LEU A 294 3.02 15.36 5.76
N PRO A 295 2.84 15.13 4.46
CA PRO A 295 2.55 16.21 3.52
C PRO A 295 1.19 16.84 3.79
N VAL A 296 1.14 18.16 3.91
CA VAL A 296 -0.08 18.96 4.11
C VAL A 296 -0.31 19.86 2.91
N GLY A 297 -1.50 19.84 2.34
CA GLY A 297 -1.85 20.67 1.19
C GLY A 297 -3.30 20.49 0.77
N PRO A 298 -3.85 21.38 -0.06
CA PRO A 298 -5.28 21.43 -0.37
C PRO A 298 -5.81 20.17 -1.07
N THR A 299 -4.94 19.41 -1.72
CA THR A 299 -5.28 18.14 -2.40
C THR A 299 -4.46 16.95 -1.88
N ALA A 300 -3.80 17.11 -0.73
CA ALA A 300 -3.13 16.05 0.00
C ALA A 300 -4.12 15.25 0.86
N LYS A 301 -3.69 14.13 1.44
CA LYS A 301 -4.47 13.37 2.44
C LYS A 301 -4.76 14.22 3.69
N LEU A 302 -3.83 15.07 4.09
CA LEU A 302 -3.99 16.04 5.17
C LEU A 302 -4.14 17.44 4.55
N VAL A 303 -5.30 18.04 4.78
CA VAL A 303 -5.65 19.34 4.18
C VAL A 303 -5.20 20.51 5.07
N ASN A 304 -5.02 20.26 6.38
CA ASN A 304 -4.66 21.29 7.34
C ASN A 304 -3.65 20.80 8.38
N THR A 305 -2.90 21.74 8.93
CA THR A 305 -1.85 21.47 9.94
C THR A 305 -2.42 20.92 11.25
N MET A 306 -3.66 21.28 11.63
CA MET A 306 -4.27 20.79 12.86
C MET A 306 -4.45 19.27 12.84
N ASP A 307 -4.89 18.71 11.70
CA ASP A 307 -5.04 17.27 11.55
C ASP A 307 -3.68 16.56 11.50
N ALA A 308 -2.67 17.19 10.89
CA ALA A 308 -1.30 16.69 10.93
C ALA A 308 -0.77 16.62 12.36
N MET A 309 -1.00 17.66 13.18
CA MET A 309 -0.57 17.68 14.58
C MET A 309 -1.30 16.65 15.47
N ARG A 310 -2.59 16.39 15.18
CA ARG A 310 -3.34 15.33 15.86
C ARG A 310 -2.80 13.94 15.50
N LEU A 311 -2.50 13.74 14.23
CA LEU A 311 -1.93 12.48 13.73
C LEU A 311 -0.52 12.27 14.28
N ARG A 312 0.32 13.32 14.35
CA ARG A 312 1.62 13.31 14.99
C ARG A 312 1.55 12.78 16.42
N LYS A 313 0.64 13.32 17.24
CA LYS A 313 0.47 12.88 18.64
C LYS A 313 0.10 11.40 18.75
N LEU A 314 -0.70 10.87 17.83
CA LEU A 314 -1.05 9.45 17.81
C LEU A 314 0.17 8.58 17.45
N PHE A 315 0.98 8.97 16.47
CA PHE A 315 2.20 8.25 16.13
C PHE A 315 3.20 8.24 17.28
N GLU A 316 3.45 9.40 17.91
CA GLU A 316 4.34 9.53 19.07
C GLU A 316 3.83 8.67 20.23
N PHE A 317 2.54 8.73 20.55
CA PHE A 317 1.92 7.93 21.62
C PHE A 317 2.08 6.42 21.40
N VAL A 318 1.82 5.94 20.16
CA VAL A 318 1.98 4.52 19.82
C VAL A 318 3.45 4.12 19.81
N GLY A 319 4.33 5.00 19.30
CA GLY A 319 5.78 4.79 19.33
C GLY A 319 6.31 4.61 20.75
N ASP A 320 5.96 5.51 21.66
CA ASP A 320 6.36 5.46 23.06
C ASP A 320 5.89 4.16 23.74
N HIS A 321 4.66 3.72 23.44
CA HIS A 321 4.13 2.47 24.01
C HIS A 321 4.94 1.25 23.59
N PHE A 322 5.38 1.18 22.32
CA PHE A 322 6.13 0.03 21.79
C PHE A 322 7.65 0.21 21.84
N GLY A 323 8.15 1.31 22.38
CA GLY A 323 9.58 1.60 22.48
C GLY A 323 10.24 1.93 21.14
N ILE A 324 9.47 2.41 20.16
CA ILE A 324 9.98 2.93 18.89
C ILE A 324 10.14 4.44 19.01
N CYS A 325 11.35 4.94 18.76
CA CYS A 325 11.59 6.38 18.68
C CYS A 325 10.96 6.93 17.39
N VAL A 326 9.87 7.69 17.51
CA VAL A 326 9.13 8.24 16.37
C VAL A 326 9.37 9.74 16.26
N GLU A 327 9.83 10.17 15.10
CA GLU A 327 9.88 11.58 14.70
C GLU A 327 8.86 11.82 13.59
N VAL A 328 8.10 12.91 13.69
CA VAL A 328 7.10 13.28 12.68
C VAL A 328 7.42 14.65 12.14
N VAL A 329 7.60 14.74 10.83
CA VAL A 329 7.82 15.99 10.10
C VAL A 329 6.60 16.32 9.24
N VAL A 330 6.16 17.57 9.33
CA VAL A 330 5.13 18.12 8.46
C VAL A 330 5.82 18.77 7.27
N THR A 331 5.42 18.39 6.06
CA THR A 331 6.04 18.87 4.82
C THR A 331 5.02 19.48 3.88
N ASP A 332 5.48 20.24 2.88
CA ASP A 332 4.61 20.81 1.86
C ASP A 332 4.02 19.72 0.97
N GLY A 333 2.70 19.75 0.79
CA GLY A 333 1.90 18.88 -0.06
C GLY A 333 1.05 19.65 -1.08
N CYS A 334 1.39 20.91 -1.39
CA CYS A 334 0.62 21.73 -2.31
C CYS A 334 0.81 21.37 -3.79
N GLN A 335 1.82 20.56 -4.10
CA GLN A 335 2.14 20.13 -5.46
C GLN A 335 2.83 18.77 -5.48
N PRO A 336 2.94 18.11 -6.66
CA PRO A 336 3.77 16.91 -6.83
C PRO A 336 5.23 17.16 -6.50
N ILE A 337 5.90 16.13 -5.97
CA ILE A 337 7.36 16.13 -5.71
C ILE A 337 8.06 15.44 -6.88
N GLY A 338 9.10 16.06 -7.42
CA GLY A 338 9.73 15.60 -8.66
C GLY A 338 8.94 15.98 -9.91
N ASN A 339 9.38 15.56 -11.08
CA ASN A 339 8.78 15.90 -12.36
C ASN A 339 8.04 14.72 -12.98
N GLY A 340 8.35 13.49 -12.58
CA GLY A 340 7.73 12.26 -13.03
C GLY A 340 6.60 11.80 -12.12
N ILE A 341 5.52 11.28 -12.70
CA ILE A 341 4.39 10.65 -12.03
C ILE A 341 4.11 9.34 -12.76
N GLY A 342 4.31 8.22 -12.10
CA GLY A 342 4.26 6.87 -12.66
C GLY A 342 5.61 6.15 -12.56
N PRO A 343 5.64 4.80 -12.54
CA PRO A 343 6.80 4.03 -12.08
C PRO A 343 8.12 4.39 -12.77
N ALA A 344 8.18 4.32 -14.09
CA ALA A 344 9.42 4.59 -14.85
C ALA A 344 9.83 6.07 -14.79
N LEU A 345 8.85 6.98 -14.85
CA LEU A 345 9.11 8.41 -14.79
C LEU A 345 9.65 8.84 -13.42
N GLU A 346 9.11 8.28 -12.33
CA GLU A 346 9.58 8.51 -10.97
C GLU A 346 10.97 7.90 -10.74
N ALA A 347 11.24 6.73 -11.31
CA ALA A 347 12.56 6.10 -11.25
C ALA A 347 13.64 6.94 -11.96
N GLN A 348 13.29 7.54 -13.11
CA GLN A 348 14.19 8.47 -13.82
C GLN A 348 14.55 9.68 -12.95
N ASP A 349 13.56 10.28 -12.27
CA ASP A 349 13.81 11.40 -11.35
C ASP A 349 14.72 11.01 -10.19
N VAL A 350 14.47 9.83 -9.58
CA VAL A 350 15.31 9.29 -8.49
C VAL A 350 16.76 9.09 -8.94
N MET A 351 16.96 8.44 -10.08
CA MET A 351 18.30 8.16 -10.60
C MET A 351 19.01 9.44 -11.02
N ALA A 352 18.30 10.42 -11.58
CA ALA A 352 18.86 11.73 -11.88
C ALA A 352 19.35 12.46 -10.62
N VAL A 353 18.56 12.42 -9.53
CA VAL A 353 18.99 13.01 -8.24
C VAL A 353 20.23 12.30 -7.69
N LEU A 354 20.23 10.96 -7.68
CA LEU A 354 21.37 10.18 -7.18
C LEU A 354 22.64 10.38 -8.02
N ALA A 355 22.49 10.60 -9.33
CA ALA A 355 23.59 10.88 -10.26
C ALA A 355 24.08 12.33 -10.23
N ASN A 356 23.45 13.20 -9.42
CA ASN A 356 23.70 14.64 -9.41
C ASN A 356 23.53 15.29 -10.81
N ASP A 357 22.54 14.82 -11.59
CA ASP A 357 22.22 15.40 -12.90
C ASP A 357 21.78 16.87 -12.70
N PRO A 358 22.33 17.83 -13.46
CA PRO A 358 21.88 19.24 -13.40
C PRO A 358 20.40 19.45 -13.70
N GLY A 359 19.77 18.54 -14.45
CA GLY A 359 18.32 18.56 -14.75
C GLY A 359 17.45 17.84 -13.71
N ALA A 360 18.04 17.29 -12.65
CA ALA A 360 17.30 16.58 -11.62
C ALA A 360 16.34 17.49 -10.86
N PRO A 361 15.14 16.99 -10.44
CA PRO A 361 14.19 17.81 -9.71
C PRO A 361 14.75 18.25 -8.35
N ALA A 362 14.90 19.56 -8.20
CA ALA A 362 15.52 20.16 -7.01
C ALA A 362 14.67 19.96 -5.74
N ASP A 363 13.34 19.97 -5.87
CA ASP A 363 12.39 19.74 -4.78
C ASP A 363 12.50 18.31 -4.22
N LEU A 364 12.61 17.31 -5.09
CA LEU A 364 12.80 15.91 -4.70
C LEU A 364 14.16 15.72 -4.01
N ARG A 365 15.22 16.34 -4.55
CA ARG A 365 16.55 16.32 -3.96
C ARG A 365 16.55 16.92 -2.57
N GLU A 366 16.06 18.14 -2.43
CA GLU A 366 16.07 18.87 -1.16
C GLU A 366 15.25 18.17 -0.08
N LYS A 367 14.02 17.76 -0.39
CA LYS A 367 13.18 17.01 0.53
C LYS A 367 13.85 15.70 0.97
N SER A 368 14.51 15.00 0.05
CA SER A 368 15.22 13.76 0.38
C SER A 368 16.41 14.00 1.31
N LEU A 369 17.15 15.08 1.12
CA LEU A 369 18.27 15.46 1.99
C LEU A 369 17.79 15.81 3.41
N GLN A 370 16.70 16.57 3.54
CA GLN A 370 16.10 16.91 4.83
C GLN A 370 15.64 15.66 5.60
N LEU A 371 14.92 14.75 4.92
CA LEU A 371 14.47 13.51 5.54
C LEU A 371 15.64 12.55 5.88
N ALA A 372 16.66 12.48 5.03
CA ALA A 372 17.86 11.71 5.33
C ALA A 372 18.63 12.31 6.52
N ALA A 373 18.71 13.63 6.61
CA ALA A 373 19.34 14.34 7.72
C ALA A 373 18.78 13.94 9.07
N SER A 374 17.44 13.98 9.23
CA SER A 374 16.76 13.54 10.45
C SER A 374 17.11 12.09 10.82
N LEU A 375 17.13 11.18 9.83
CA LEU A 375 17.50 9.78 10.11
C LEU A 375 18.98 9.61 10.47
N LEU A 376 19.87 10.37 9.87
CA LEU A 376 21.30 10.32 10.16
C LEU A 376 21.61 10.81 11.58
N GLU A 377 20.83 11.73 12.12
CA GLU A 377 21.02 12.26 13.48
C GLU A 377 20.66 11.26 14.59
N TYR A 378 20.12 10.10 14.25
CA TYR A 378 20.05 8.97 15.18
C TYR A 378 21.42 8.35 15.46
N ASP A 379 22.42 8.55 14.58
CA ASP A 379 23.82 8.28 14.95
C ASP A 379 24.28 9.34 15.98
N PRO A 380 24.69 8.93 17.19
CA PRO A 380 25.15 9.88 18.22
C PRO A 380 26.27 10.82 17.77
N LYS A 381 27.04 10.42 16.74
CA LYS A 381 28.16 11.24 16.20
C LYS A 381 27.68 12.42 15.37
N LEU A 382 26.44 12.40 14.88
CA LEU A 382 25.85 13.43 14.01
C LEU A 382 24.79 14.28 14.72
N ARG A 383 24.54 14.06 16.00
CA ARG A 383 23.58 14.84 16.78
C ARG A 383 23.96 16.31 16.81
N GLY A 384 22.97 17.20 16.70
CA GLY A 384 23.16 18.65 16.78
C GLY A 384 23.19 19.37 15.44
N GLY A 385 22.53 18.82 14.40
CA GLY A 385 22.27 19.48 13.12
C GLY A 385 23.30 19.18 12.03
N SER A 386 24.22 18.24 12.25
CA SER A 386 25.20 17.85 11.23
C SER A 386 24.69 16.81 10.22
N GLY A 387 23.50 16.25 10.45
CA GLY A 387 22.87 15.25 9.57
C GLY A 387 22.70 15.74 8.13
N TYR A 388 22.29 17.00 7.95
CA TYR A 388 22.09 17.57 6.60
C TYR A 388 23.40 17.67 5.81
N ALA A 389 24.46 18.20 6.45
CA ALA A 389 25.77 18.29 5.80
C ALA A 389 26.29 16.91 5.40
N ARG A 390 26.08 15.90 6.26
CA ARG A 390 26.48 14.52 5.97
C ARG A 390 25.64 13.89 4.85
N ALA A 391 24.31 14.07 4.85
CA ALA A 391 23.44 13.59 3.78
C ALA A 391 23.84 14.17 2.42
N ARG A 392 24.12 15.48 2.41
CA ARG A 392 24.57 16.19 1.21
C ARG A 392 25.93 15.68 0.73
N GLU A 393 26.89 15.49 1.62
CA GLU A 393 28.21 14.93 1.27
C GLU A 393 28.07 13.55 0.62
N LEU A 394 27.25 12.65 1.18
CA LEU A 394 27.04 11.31 0.66
C LEU A 394 26.36 11.31 -0.72
N LEU A 395 25.46 12.26 -0.95
CA LEU A 395 24.82 12.43 -2.25
C LEU A 395 25.79 13.04 -3.28
N ASP A 396 26.41 14.17 -2.95
CA ASP A 396 27.27 14.94 -3.87
C ASP A 396 28.54 14.16 -4.27
N SER A 397 29.09 13.32 -3.38
CA SER A 397 30.25 12.46 -3.67
C SER A 397 29.92 11.24 -4.53
N GLY A 398 28.64 10.96 -4.81
CA GLY A 398 28.19 9.76 -5.50
C GLY A 398 28.15 8.49 -4.63
N ALA A 399 28.44 8.58 -3.32
CA ALA A 399 28.38 7.43 -2.42
C ALA A 399 26.97 6.84 -2.33
N ALA A 400 25.93 7.69 -2.33
CA ALA A 400 24.55 7.25 -2.34
C ALA A 400 24.16 6.54 -3.66
N LEU A 401 24.64 7.01 -4.80
CA LEU A 401 24.43 6.33 -6.10
C LEU A 401 25.08 4.95 -6.10
N LYS A 402 26.33 4.85 -5.63
CA LYS A 402 27.02 3.57 -5.51
C LYS A 402 26.26 2.60 -4.60
N GLN A 403 25.79 3.08 -3.47
CA GLN A 403 25.00 2.28 -2.53
C GLN A 403 23.67 1.81 -3.12
N MET A 404 23.02 2.67 -3.92
CA MET A 404 21.79 2.27 -4.65
C MET A 404 22.09 1.17 -5.67
N GLN A 405 23.23 1.24 -6.37
CA GLN A 405 23.63 0.20 -7.30
C GLN A 405 23.91 -1.12 -6.58
N GLU A 406 24.57 -1.11 -5.44
CA GLU A 406 24.81 -2.30 -4.61
C GLU A 406 23.49 -2.94 -4.15
N ILE A 407 22.49 -2.11 -3.78
CA ILE A 407 21.14 -2.60 -3.42
C ILE A 407 20.46 -3.23 -4.65
N ILE A 408 20.51 -2.59 -5.82
CA ILE A 408 19.94 -3.10 -7.08
C ILE A 408 20.58 -4.45 -7.43
N ASP A 409 21.91 -4.54 -7.39
CA ASP A 409 22.64 -5.76 -7.72
C ASP A 409 22.32 -6.90 -6.74
N ALA A 410 22.21 -6.60 -5.45
CA ALA A 410 21.86 -7.57 -4.41
C ALA A 410 20.41 -8.07 -4.51
N GLN A 411 19.46 -7.20 -4.89
CA GLN A 411 18.06 -7.58 -5.12
C GLN A 411 17.87 -8.34 -6.44
N GLY A 412 18.80 -8.19 -7.38
CA GLY A 412 18.77 -8.76 -8.71
C GLY A 412 18.01 -7.90 -9.74
N PRO A 413 18.20 -8.18 -11.06
CA PRO A 413 17.72 -7.33 -12.14
C PRO A 413 16.19 -7.28 -12.21
N SER A 414 15.68 -6.13 -12.63
CA SER A 414 14.27 -5.99 -13.02
C SER A 414 13.95 -6.82 -14.26
N THR A 415 12.74 -7.36 -14.30
CA THR A 415 12.17 -8.02 -15.49
C THR A 415 11.16 -7.12 -16.20
N CYS A 416 10.93 -5.91 -15.72
CA CYS A 416 9.94 -4.99 -16.25
C CYS A 416 10.48 -4.19 -17.43
N CYS A 417 9.64 -3.95 -18.45
CA CYS A 417 9.92 -2.95 -19.47
C CYS A 417 9.78 -1.55 -18.87
N THR A 418 10.78 -0.70 -19.07
CA THR A 418 10.84 0.68 -18.55
C THR A 418 10.69 1.74 -19.63
N ASP A 419 10.48 1.32 -20.90
CA ASP A 419 10.22 2.25 -21.99
C ASP A 419 8.96 3.05 -21.70
N LEU A 420 8.98 4.34 -22.02
CA LEU A 420 7.81 5.19 -21.87
C LEU A 420 6.78 4.89 -22.94
N GLY A 421 5.51 5.07 -22.61
CA GLY A 421 4.39 4.95 -23.55
C GLY A 421 4.59 5.85 -24.76
N LYS A 422 4.32 5.35 -25.95
CA LYS A 422 4.53 6.07 -27.22
C LYS A 422 3.37 7.01 -27.57
N LEU A 423 2.20 6.78 -27.01
CA LEU A 423 1.05 7.66 -27.18
C LEU A 423 1.17 8.79 -26.18
N THR A 424 1.26 10.03 -26.68
CA THR A 424 1.49 11.19 -25.83
C THR A 424 0.47 12.29 -26.08
N PHE A 425 0.13 13.02 -25.01
CA PHE A 425 -0.76 14.18 -25.07
C PHE A 425 -0.21 15.29 -24.20
N ASP A 426 0.00 16.48 -24.78
CA ASP A 426 0.46 17.66 -24.05
C ASP A 426 -0.74 18.50 -23.58
N VAL A 427 -0.78 18.78 -22.29
CA VAL A 427 -1.70 19.77 -21.72
C VAL A 427 -0.99 21.10 -21.63
N THR A 428 -1.57 22.12 -22.25
CA THR A 428 -0.95 23.43 -22.40
C THR A 428 -1.67 24.50 -21.59
N ALA A 429 -0.99 25.60 -21.27
CA ALA A 429 -1.56 26.76 -20.60
C ALA A 429 -2.64 27.42 -21.45
N SER A 430 -3.81 27.69 -20.86
CA SER A 430 -4.94 28.30 -21.54
C SER A 430 -4.79 29.81 -21.73
N ARG A 431 -3.89 30.45 -20.98
CA ARG A 431 -3.58 31.89 -21.00
C ARG A 431 -2.20 32.15 -20.39
N ASP A 432 -1.71 33.39 -20.59
CA ASP A 432 -0.53 33.89 -19.90
C ASP A 432 -0.81 34.05 -18.40
N GLY A 433 0.23 33.84 -17.57
CA GLY A 433 0.12 34.03 -16.12
C GLY A 433 1.13 33.19 -15.33
N PHE A 434 0.73 32.82 -14.13
CA PHE A 434 1.49 32.00 -13.23
C PHE A 434 0.69 30.74 -12.83
N VAL A 435 1.34 29.61 -12.63
CA VAL A 435 0.68 28.43 -12.06
C VAL A 435 0.28 28.76 -10.62
N SER A 436 -1.01 28.93 -10.37
CA SER A 436 -1.55 29.34 -9.07
C SER A 436 -2.00 28.17 -8.21
N SER A 437 -2.31 27.01 -8.78
CA SER A 437 -2.56 25.77 -8.05
C SER A 437 -2.38 24.55 -8.92
N ILE A 438 -2.01 23.42 -8.28
CA ILE A 438 -1.89 22.10 -8.90
C ILE A 438 -2.73 21.11 -8.09
N ASP A 439 -3.66 20.42 -8.75
CA ASP A 439 -4.50 19.38 -8.15
C ASP A 439 -3.78 18.02 -8.22
N CYS A 440 -3.17 17.61 -7.11
CA CYS A 440 -2.48 16.32 -6.99
C CYS A 440 -3.43 15.12 -7.17
N LEU A 441 -4.68 15.22 -6.72
CA LEU A 441 -5.66 14.14 -6.88
C LEU A 441 -6.04 13.95 -8.34
N GLN A 442 -6.21 15.04 -9.09
CA GLN A 442 -6.52 14.98 -10.52
C GLN A 442 -5.33 14.42 -11.31
N LEU A 443 -4.10 14.83 -11.00
CA LEU A 443 -2.90 14.25 -11.63
C LEU A 443 -2.77 12.75 -11.34
N ASN A 444 -3.05 12.32 -10.10
CA ASN A 444 -3.08 10.91 -9.74
C ASN A 444 -4.10 10.13 -10.58
N ARG A 445 -5.31 10.67 -10.76
CA ARG A 445 -6.37 10.05 -11.57
C ARG A 445 -5.95 9.94 -13.04
N LEU A 446 -5.45 11.03 -13.62
CA LEU A 446 -5.01 11.06 -15.02
C LEU A 446 -3.89 10.05 -15.30
N ALA A 447 -2.85 10.00 -14.43
CA ALA A 447 -1.77 9.05 -14.59
C ALA A 447 -2.24 7.58 -14.47
N ARG A 448 -3.21 7.32 -13.60
CA ARG A 448 -3.81 5.97 -13.47
C ARG A 448 -4.67 5.62 -14.67
N THR A 449 -5.44 6.58 -15.20
CA THR A 449 -6.24 6.39 -16.42
C THR A 449 -5.34 6.13 -17.63
N ALA A 450 -4.11 6.68 -17.64
CA ALA A 450 -3.11 6.44 -18.69
C ALA A 450 -2.42 5.06 -18.59
N GLY A 451 -2.74 4.22 -17.58
CA GLY A 451 -2.23 2.85 -17.43
C GLY A 451 -1.35 2.61 -16.20
N ALA A 452 -0.84 3.66 -15.52
CA ALA A 452 0.00 3.48 -14.34
C ALA A 452 -0.79 2.87 -13.15
N PRO A 453 -0.22 1.98 -12.34
CA PRO A 453 1.16 1.46 -12.33
C PRO A 453 1.33 0.16 -13.11
N ILE A 454 0.29 -0.36 -13.76
CA ILE A 454 0.34 -1.66 -14.46
C ILE A 454 1.32 -1.53 -15.62
N ASP A 455 1.11 -0.54 -16.47
CA ASP A 455 2.05 -0.15 -17.51
C ASP A 455 3.13 0.74 -16.89
N LYS A 456 4.33 0.18 -16.69
CA LYS A 456 5.41 0.85 -15.97
C LYS A 456 5.85 2.17 -16.60
N GLY A 457 5.74 2.31 -17.90
CA GLY A 457 6.10 3.52 -18.66
C GLY A 457 4.93 4.48 -18.90
N ALA A 458 3.72 4.17 -18.39
CA ALA A 458 2.59 5.09 -18.40
C ALA A 458 2.69 6.10 -17.27
N GLY A 459 2.14 7.30 -17.47
CA GLY A 459 2.14 8.34 -16.43
C GLY A 459 2.19 9.76 -16.97
N ILE A 460 2.74 10.66 -16.19
CA ILE A 460 2.79 12.10 -16.49
C ILE A 460 4.18 12.65 -16.22
N ARG A 461 4.71 13.46 -17.14
CA ARG A 461 5.88 14.32 -16.92
C ARG A 461 5.44 15.77 -16.80
N LEU A 462 5.80 16.39 -15.69
CA LEU A 462 5.52 17.80 -15.41
C LEU A 462 6.63 18.68 -16.03
N PHE A 463 6.24 19.80 -16.61
CA PHE A 463 7.15 20.83 -17.12
C PHE A 463 7.06 22.11 -16.31
N LYS A 464 5.99 22.30 -15.55
CA LYS A 464 5.73 23.48 -14.73
C LYS A 464 5.32 23.11 -13.32
N LYS A 465 5.79 23.92 -12.39
CA LYS A 465 5.52 23.80 -10.96
C LYS A 465 4.71 24.99 -10.46
N LEU A 466 4.24 24.91 -9.21
CA LEU A 466 3.54 26.02 -8.55
C LEU A 466 4.41 27.27 -8.54
N GLY A 467 3.86 28.41 -8.96
CA GLY A 467 4.56 29.68 -9.05
C GLY A 467 5.29 29.94 -10.38
N ASP A 468 5.43 28.93 -11.25
CA ASP A 468 6.07 29.12 -12.54
C ASP A 468 5.27 30.04 -13.45
N ARG A 469 5.98 30.92 -14.18
CA ARG A 469 5.40 31.73 -15.23
C ARG A 469 5.15 30.89 -16.49
N VAL A 470 4.01 31.11 -17.12
CA VAL A 470 3.60 30.41 -18.34
C VAL A 470 3.04 31.36 -19.37
N GLN A 471 3.21 31.01 -20.64
CA GLN A 471 2.59 31.67 -21.77
C GLN A 471 1.46 30.81 -22.34
N GLN A 472 0.46 31.40 -22.97
CA GLN A 472 -0.61 30.66 -23.62
C GLN A 472 -0.03 29.69 -24.66
N GLY A 473 -0.50 28.42 -24.60
CA GLY A 473 -0.01 27.35 -25.46
C GLY A 473 1.27 26.63 -24.94
N GLU A 474 1.93 27.15 -23.90
CA GLU A 474 3.12 26.51 -23.33
C GLU A 474 2.76 25.19 -22.62
N PRO A 475 3.52 24.09 -22.81
CA PRO A 475 3.24 22.81 -22.16
C PRO A 475 3.36 22.90 -20.64
N LEU A 476 2.34 22.45 -19.93
CA LEU A 476 2.30 22.31 -18.47
C LEU A 476 2.78 20.91 -18.06
N TYR A 477 2.27 19.89 -18.72
CA TYR A 477 2.65 18.50 -18.51
C TYR A 477 2.31 17.65 -19.74
N ARG A 478 2.96 16.47 -19.83
CA ARG A 478 2.73 15.45 -20.85
C ARG A 478 2.26 14.16 -20.24
N ILE A 479 1.21 13.58 -20.80
CA ILE A 479 0.72 12.22 -20.48
C ILE A 479 1.38 11.23 -21.42
N TYR A 480 1.73 10.04 -20.91
CA TYR A 480 2.25 8.90 -21.62
C TYR A 480 1.34 7.70 -21.41
N ALA A 481 0.95 7.00 -22.48
CA ALA A 481 0.14 5.79 -22.45
C ALA A 481 0.62 4.77 -23.48
N PHE A 482 0.27 3.50 -23.29
CA PHE A 482 0.56 2.43 -24.23
C PHE A 482 -0.66 2.08 -25.08
N ASP A 483 -1.84 2.09 -24.48
CA ASP A 483 -3.10 1.75 -25.14
C ASP A 483 -3.85 3.01 -25.60
N GLN A 484 -4.51 2.91 -26.77
CA GLN A 484 -5.24 4.04 -27.36
C GLN A 484 -6.46 4.44 -26.51
N SER A 485 -7.16 3.46 -25.91
CA SER A 485 -8.34 3.76 -25.10
C SER A 485 -7.96 4.47 -23.79
N GLU A 486 -6.86 4.06 -23.15
CA GLU A 486 -6.32 4.72 -21.96
C GLU A 486 -5.84 6.13 -22.27
N HIS A 487 -5.14 6.30 -23.40
CA HIS A 487 -4.72 7.61 -23.89
C HIS A 487 -5.90 8.55 -24.10
N ASP A 488 -6.95 8.11 -24.80
CA ASP A 488 -8.11 8.92 -25.13
C ASP A 488 -8.95 9.26 -23.89
N LEU A 489 -9.08 8.30 -22.94
CA LEU A 489 -9.73 8.53 -21.66
C LEU A 489 -8.95 9.53 -20.79
N ALA A 490 -7.63 9.42 -20.73
CA ALA A 490 -6.80 10.37 -19.99
C ALA A 490 -6.86 11.77 -20.62
N ALA A 491 -6.78 11.87 -21.95
CA ALA A 491 -6.93 13.13 -22.66
C ALA A 491 -8.32 13.76 -22.47
N ALA A 492 -9.40 12.96 -22.48
CA ALA A 492 -10.74 13.44 -22.16
C ALA A 492 -10.85 13.94 -20.71
N GLY A 493 -10.22 13.24 -19.77
CA GLY A 493 -10.19 13.60 -18.35
C GLY A 493 -9.58 14.99 -18.10
N THR A 494 -8.62 15.43 -18.91
CA THR A 494 -8.02 16.78 -18.79
C THR A 494 -8.99 17.91 -19.14
N LYS A 495 -10.00 17.64 -19.98
CA LYS A 495 -11.03 18.61 -20.38
C LYS A 495 -12.16 18.74 -19.37
N ILE A 496 -12.43 17.67 -18.60
CA ILE A 496 -13.49 17.66 -17.60
C ILE A 496 -13.04 18.42 -16.34
N ASN A 497 -11.81 18.22 -15.91
CA ASN A 497 -11.22 18.89 -14.75
C ASN A 497 -9.75 19.20 -15.02
N THR A 498 -9.39 20.47 -15.01
CA THR A 498 -8.00 20.91 -15.23
C THR A 498 -7.20 20.74 -13.94
N ALA A 499 -6.12 19.96 -14.02
CA ALA A 499 -5.22 19.77 -12.88
C ALA A 499 -4.42 21.03 -12.51
N TYR A 500 -4.33 22.00 -13.41
CA TYR A 500 -3.61 23.26 -13.24
C TYR A 500 -4.55 24.46 -13.32
N LYS A 501 -4.36 25.44 -12.43
CA LYS A 501 -4.99 26.76 -12.53
C LYS A 501 -3.92 27.82 -12.81
N ILE A 502 -4.21 28.71 -13.74
CA ILE A 502 -3.34 29.83 -14.09
C ILE A 502 -3.95 31.11 -13.50
N GLY A 503 -3.20 31.80 -12.66
CA GLY A 503 -3.54 33.06 -12.02
C GLY A 503 -2.80 34.23 -12.66
N SER A 504 -3.24 35.47 -12.34
CA SER A 504 -2.56 36.72 -12.73
C SER A 504 -1.38 37.07 -11.82
N GLU A 505 -1.35 36.52 -10.60
CA GLU A 505 -0.32 36.76 -9.59
C GLU A 505 0.41 35.47 -9.25
N GLN A 506 1.67 35.59 -8.84
CA GLN A 506 2.47 34.46 -8.39
C GLN A 506 1.90 33.93 -7.06
N ALA A 507 1.63 32.62 -6.99
CA ALA A 507 1.22 31.99 -5.75
C ALA A 507 2.35 32.10 -4.72
N SER A 508 2.06 32.66 -3.54
CA SER A 508 2.97 32.56 -2.41
C SER A 508 2.99 31.11 -1.93
N SER A 509 4.18 30.50 -1.83
CA SER A 509 4.37 29.24 -1.08
C SER A 509 3.83 29.47 0.33
N LEU A 510 3.04 28.51 0.85
CA LEU A 510 2.70 28.52 2.28
C LEU A 510 4.03 28.57 3.05
N GLU A 511 4.24 29.63 3.84
CA GLU A 511 5.35 29.65 4.79
C GLU A 511 5.23 28.41 5.66
N ALA A 512 6.28 27.58 5.69
CA ALA A 512 6.35 26.43 6.59
C ALA A 512 6.16 26.97 8.02
N PRO A 513 5.25 26.41 8.81
CA PRO A 513 5.11 26.81 10.20
C PRO A 513 6.44 26.56 10.92
N SER A 514 7.02 27.64 11.44
CA SER A 514 8.23 27.67 12.26
C SER A 514 8.12 26.79 13.49
#